data_6803cec0ad6ca3cdfbe8d0b340ef473d
#
_entry.id   6803cec0ad6ca3cdfbe8d0b340ef473d
#
_cell.length_a   1.000
_cell.length_b   1.000
_cell.length_c   1.000
_cell.angle_alpha   90.00
_cell.angle_beta   90.00
_cell.angle_gamma   90.00
#
_symmetry.space_group_name_H-M   'P 1'
#
loop_
_entity.id
_entity.type
_entity.pdbx_description
1 polymer ?
#
loop_
_entity_poly.entity_id
_entity_poly.type
_entity_poly.pdbx_seq_one_letter_code
_entity_poly.pdbx_strand_id
1 'polypeptide(L)'
;MKIVRFMVAMLSVAAITGCCDSNDKKCGDAVFLNEKAVMETIMTRRSIRDYKDEPVCREAMAEVLKCGIYAPSALNQQPWAIRVVDSKEFLDGVTAIAVAQNPKIAEQPNFRNFFRNAPTVAFIACPIESYSGEFDCGLLSENMMLSAWSKGIGSCCLGSVVPVMNSPEAKPYLERLQLPADYKLQVAIAFGYPATDLLPVAPERDETKAYYID
;
A
#
# COMPACT_ATOMS: atom_id res chain seq x y z
N MET A 1 9.84 58.11 -7.91
CA MET A 1 10.53 57.02 -7.13
C MET A 1 9.60 56.63 -6.00
N LYS A 2 8.78 55.59 -6.19
CA LYS A 2 7.83 55.09 -5.16
C LYS A 2 8.42 53.79 -4.56
N ILE A 3 8.72 53.85 -3.28
CA ILE A 3 9.20 52.71 -2.48
C ILE A 3 8.01 51.87 -2.07
N VAL A 4 7.91 50.65 -2.57
CA VAL A 4 6.91 49.65 -2.15
C VAL A 4 7.48 48.93 -0.93
N ARG A 5 6.83 49.14 0.24
CA ARG A 5 7.12 48.40 1.47
C ARG A 5 6.39 47.05 1.41
N PHE A 6 7.13 45.96 1.40
CA PHE A 6 6.58 44.62 1.67
C PHE A 6 6.32 44.50 3.16
N MET A 7 5.05 44.33 3.52
CA MET A 7 4.62 43.89 4.86
C MET A 7 4.73 42.38 4.92
N VAL A 8 5.69 41.88 5.72
CA VAL A 8 5.77 40.47 6.09
C VAL A 8 4.74 40.23 7.20
N ALA A 9 3.67 39.50 6.87
CA ALA A 9 2.71 39.06 7.87
C ALA A 9 3.32 37.90 8.66
N MET A 10 3.68 38.12 9.92
CA MET A 10 3.98 37.06 10.88
C MET A 10 2.68 36.31 11.21
N LEU A 11 2.53 35.09 10.74
CA LEU A 11 1.53 34.16 11.27
C LEU A 11 1.97 33.68 12.64
N SER A 12 1.30 34.16 13.67
CA SER A 12 1.42 33.64 15.03
C SER A 12 0.76 32.25 15.08
N VAL A 13 1.57 31.22 15.26
CA VAL A 13 1.11 29.86 15.58
C VAL A 13 0.60 29.90 17.02
N ALA A 14 -0.74 29.87 17.19
CA ALA A 14 -1.33 29.67 18.50
C ALA A 14 -1.07 28.23 18.94
N ALA A 15 -0.27 28.05 19.99
CA ALA A 15 -0.10 26.78 20.67
C ALA A 15 -1.45 26.40 21.33
N ILE A 16 -2.08 25.33 20.85
CA ILE A 16 -3.21 24.72 21.53
C ILE A 16 -2.65 23.89 22.66
N THR A 17 -2.63 24.44 23.87
CA THR A 17 -2.35 23.69 25.09
C THR A 17 -3.57 22.82 25.41
N GLY A 18 -3.53 21.55 25.02
CA GLY A 18 -4.45 20.53 25.53
C GLY A 18 -4.14 20.31 27.02
N CYS A 19 -5.12 20.54 27.89
CA CYS A 19 -5.03 20.16 29.29
C CYS A 19 -4.97 18.63 29.42
N CYS A 20 -3.77 18.09 29.69
CA CYS A 20 -3.63 16.78 30.31
C CYS A 20 -3.39 17.02 31.81
N ASP A 21 -4.13 16.29 32.62
CA ASP A 21 -4.04 16.35 34.07
C ASP A 21 -2.65 15.99 34.58
N SER A 22 -2.21 16.68 35.65
CA SER A 22 -0.85 16.79 36.17
C SER A 22 -0.30 15.55 36.89
N ASN A 23 -0.68 14.33 36.50
CA ASN A 23 -0.16 13.09 37.06
C ASN A 23 0.41 12.10 36.01
N ASP A 24 0.54 12.50 34.77
CA ASP A 24 1.14 11.65 33.76
C ASP A 24 2.66 11.75 33.81
N LYS A 25 3.28 10.58 34.00
CA LYS A 25 4.72 10.39 33.80
C LYS A 25 5.08 10.95 32.44
N LYS A 26 5.98 11.94 32.42
CA LYS A 26 6.56 12.47 31.18
C LYS A 26 7.01 11.31 30.33
N CYS A 27 6.24 11.02 29.29
CA CYS A 27 6.72 10.22 28.17
C CYS A 27 7.92 10.99 27.62
N GLY A 28 9.10 10.37 27.57
CA GLY A 28 10.33 11.03 27.15
C GLY A 28 10.13 11.74 25.80
N ASP A 29 10.98 12.70 25.49
CA ASP A 29 10.92 13.59 24.31
C ASP A 29 10.77 12.82 22.99
N ALA A 30 9.61 12.17 22.80
CA ALA A 30 9.23 11.54 21.55
C ALA A 30 9.00 12.66 20.53
N VAL A 31 9.79 12.69 19.48
CA VAL A 31 9.61 13.59 18.36
C VAL A 31 8.33 13.18 17.63
N PHE A 32 7.19 13.74 18.03
CA PHE A 32 5.93 13.58 17.30
C PHE A 32 5.97 14.42 16.03
N LEU A 33 6.48 13.81 14.96
CA LEU A 33 6.56 14.44 13.67
C LEU A 33 5.17 14.44 13.03
N ASN A 34 4.51 15.60 13.00
CA ASN A 34 3.36 15.88 12.13
C ASN A 34 2.17 14.89 12.26
N GLU A 35 1.61 14.79 13.47
CA GLU A 35 0.42 13.99 13.77
C GLU A 35 -0.67 14.12 12.71
N LYS A 36 -1.01 15.35 12.30
CA LYS A 36 -2.06 15.62 11.31
C LYS A 36 -1.79 14.91 9.98
N ALA A 37 -0.56 14.91 9.48
CA ALA A 37 -0.24 14.29 8.18
C ALA A 37 -0.36 12.76 8.25
N VAL A 38 0.01 12.14 9.37
CA VAL A 38 -0.13 10.70 9.57
C VAL A 38 -1.60 10.31 9.62
N MET A 39 -2.39 10.99 10.44
CA MET A 39 -3.83 10.75 10.56
C MET A 39 -4.55 10.93 9.22
N GLU A 40 -4.25 12.01 8.50
CA GLU A 40 -4.84 12.31 7.20
C GLU A 40 -4.49 11.22 6.16
N THR A 41 -3.24 10.78 6.10
CA THR A 41 -2.81 9.70 5.20
C THR A 41 -3.60 8.41 5.47
N ILE A 42 -3.72 8.00 6.73
CA ILE A 42 -4.44 6.79 7.11
C ILE A 42 -5.93 6.90 6.76
N MET A 43 -6.57 8.01 7.13
CA MET A 43 -8.01 8.18 6.99
C MET A 43 -8.46 8.44 5.55
N THR A 44 -7.59 9.02 4.71
CA THR A 44 -7.94 9.37 3.33
C THR A 44 -7.53 8.32 2.31
N ARG A 45 -6.63 7.37 2.65
CA ARG A 45 -6.24 6.31 1.74
C ARG A 45 -7.46 5.53 1.23
N ARG A 46 -7.47 5.28 -0.07
CA ARG A 46 -8.52 4.49 -0.75
C ARG A 46 -7.91 3.39 -1.59
N SER A 47 -8.65 2.29 -1.75
CA SER A 47 -8.32 1.25 -2.72
C SER A 47 -8.66 1.74 -4.12
N ILE A 48 -7.65 2.11 -4.87
CA ILE A 48 -7.77 2.52 -6.27
C ILE A 48 -7.85 1.26 -7.13
N ARG A 49 -8.77 1.23 -8.10
CA ARG A 49 -9.03 0.05 -8.94
C ARG A 49 -9.06 0.37 -10.43
N ASP A 50 -8.61 1.56 -10.79
CA ASP A 50 -8.35 1.96 -12.16
C ASP A 50 -7.21 2.98 -12.19
N TYR A 51 -6.27 2.80 -13.10
CA TYR A 51 -5.00 3.51 -13.12
C TYR A 51 -4.70 4.01 -14.53
N LYS A 52 -3.86 5.04 -14.63
CA LYS A 52 -3.21 5.42 -15.89
C LYS A 52 -2.34 4.26 -16.39
N ASP A 53 -2.13 4.18 -17.69
CA ASP A 53 -1.28 3.15 -18.31
C ASP A 53 0.20 3.58 -18.29
N GLU A 54 0.67 3.97 -17.12
CA GLU A 54 2.01 4.47 -16.87
C GLU A 54 2.56 3.81 -15.59
N PRO A 55 3.64 3.03 -15.70
CA PRO A 55 4.26 2.42 -14.53
C PRO A 55 4.70 3.46 -13.50
N VAL A 56 4.64 3.10 -12.23
CA VAL A 56 5.23 3.91 -11.16
C VAL A 56 6.73 3.99 -11.38
N CYS A 57 7.29 5.21 -11.36
CA CYS A 57 8.73 5.36 -11.54
C CYS A 57 9.50 4.59 -10.45
N ARG A 58 10.65 4.02 -10.82
CA ARG A 58 11.40 3.11 -9.94
C ARG A 58 11.91 3.79 -8.69
N GLU A 59 12.23 5.07 -8.75
CA GLU A 59 12.66 5.87 -7.61
C GLU A 59 11.55 5.99 -6.56
N ALA A 60 10.33 6.34 -6.98
CA ALA A 60 9.19 6.42 -6.07
C ALA A 60 8.83 5.03 -5.52
N MET A 61 8.90 3.98 -6.36
CA MET A 61 8.65 2.61 -5.91
C MET A 61 9.70 2.13 -4.92
N ALA A 62 10.98 2.50 -5.08
CA ALA A 62 12.04 2.19 -4.14
C ALA A 62 11.80 2.82 -2.76
N GLU A 63 11.27 4.06 -2.71
CA GLU A 63 10.88 4.69 -1.45
C GLU A 63 9.68 3.99 -0.80
N VAL A 64 8.69 3.56 -1.59
CA VAL A 64 7.55 2.76 -1.10
C VAL A 64 8.03 1.44 -0.50
N LEU A 65 8.94 0.73 -1.17
CA LEU A 65 9.55 -0.49 -0.67
C LEU A 65 10.33 -0.25 0.63
N LYS A 66 11.11 0.83 0.68
CA LYS A 66 11.86 1.23 1.88
C LYS A 66 10.91 1.45 3.05
N CYS A 67 9.80 2.16 2.87
CA CYS A 67 8.81 2.35 3.93
C CYS A 67 8.17 1.01 4.34
N GLY A 68 7.90 0.12 3.39
CA GLY A 68 7.37 -1.21 3.64
C GLY A 68 8.25 -1.99 4.63
N ILE A 69 9.54 -2.13 4.33
CA ILE A 69 10.47 -2.92 5.16
C ILE A 69 10.75 -2.31 6.54
N TYR A 70 10.30 -1.09 6.82
CA TYR A 70 10.32 -0.50 8.17
C TYR A 70 9.14 -0.96 9.03
N ALA A 71 8.27 -1.83 8.52
CA ALA A 71 7.26 -2.49 9.33
C ALA A 71 7.91 -3.33 10.44
N PRO A 72 7.31 -3.39 11.64
CA PRO A 72 7.78 -4.32 12.66
C PRO A 72 7.54 -5.77 12.20
N SER A 73 8.35 -6.69 12.70
CA SER A 73 8.15 -8.12 12.53
C SER A 73 8.52 -8.87 13.82
N ALA A 74 7.94 -10.05 14.02
CA ALA A 74 8.23 -10.85 15.19
C ALA A 74 9.73 -11.13 15.29
N LEU A 75 10.32 -10.79 16.43
CA LEU A 75 11.77 -10.92 16.70
C LEU A 75 12.66 -10.26 15.64
N ASN A 76 12.12 -9.28 14.91
CA ASN A 76 12.81 -8.62 13.78
C ASN A 76 13.26 -9.62 12.69
N GLN A 77 12.53 -10.70 12.49
CA GLN A 77 12.89 -11.74 11.51
C GLN A 77 12.70 -11.30 10.06
N GLN A 78 11.85 -10.29 9.81
CA GLN A 78 11.59 -9.74 8.48
C GLN A 78 11.26 -10.85 7.45
N PRO A 79 10.26 -11.70 7.72
CA PRO A 79 10.01 -12.94 6.98
C PRO A 79 9.24 -12.66 5.67
N TRP A 80 9.69 -11.71 4.90
CA TRP A 80 9.03 -11.33 3.64
C TRP A 80 9.99 -11.36 2.47
N ALA A 81 9.45 -11.71 1.32
CA ALA A 81 10.06 -11.48 0.02
C ALA A 81 9.13 -10.63 -0.82
N ILE A 82 9.66 -9.54 -1.41
CA ILE A 82 8.90 -8.61 -2.24
C ILE A 82 9.45 -8.65 -3.65
N ARG A 83 8.57 -8.78 -4.66
CA ARG A 83 8.93 -8.72 -6.06
C ARG A 83 8.04 -7.72 -6.77
N VAL A 84 8.62 -6.69 -7.33
CA VAL A 84 7.88 -5.68 -8.10
C VAL A 84 7.99 -6.01 -9.58
N VAL A 85 6.85 -6.03 -10.25
CA VAL A 85 6.72 -6.30 -11.67
C VAL A 85 6.05 -5.10 -12.34
N ASP A 86 6.75 -4.50 -13.31
CA ASP A 86 6.28 -3.46 -14.23
C ASP A 86 6.33 -3.94 -15.70
N SER A 87 6.62 -5.23 -15.91
CA SER A 87 6.61 -5.84 -17.23
C SER A 87 5.19 -6.09 -17.73
N LYS A 88 4.78 -5.34 -18.75
CA LYS A 88 3.47 -5.51 -19.38
C LYS A 88 3.27 -6.94 -19.86
N GLU A 89 4.27 -7.55 -20.47
CA GLU A 89 4.24 -8.93 -20.96
C GLU A 89 3.92 -9.92 -19.81
N PHE A 90 4.54 -9.74 -18.65
CA PHE A 90 4.26 -10.58 -17.48
C PHE A 90 2.80 -10.40 -17.02
N LEU A 91 2.36 -9.16 -16.85
CA LEU A 91 1.02 -8.84 -16.35
C LEU A 91 -0.07 -9.32 -17.34
N ASP A 92 0.15 -9.15 -18.64
CA ASP A 92 -0.76 -9.62 -19.69
C ASP A 92 -0.83 -11.16 -19.71
N GLY A 93 0.29 -11.85 -19.54
CA GLY A 93 0.31 -13.31 -19.51
C GLY A 93 -0.46 -13.90 -18.33
N VAL A 94 -0.27 -13.35 -17.12
CA VAL A 94 -1.07 -13.77 -15.94
C VAL A 94 -2.55 -13.40 -16.14
N THR A 95 -2.83 -12.27 -16.78
CA THR A 95 -4.20 -11.84 -17.09
C THR A 95 -4.88 -12.84 -18.04
N ALA A 96 -4.18 -13.32 -19.07
CA ALA A 96 -4.73 -14.31 -19.99
C ALA A 96 -5.11 -15.62 -19.27
N ILE A 97 -4.30 -16.06 -18.31
CA ILE A 97 -4.59 -17.23 -17.46
C ILE A 97 -5.84 -16.97 -16.61
N ALA A 98 -5.91 -15.82 -15.92
CA ALA A 98 -7.05 -15.47 -15.08
C ALA A 98 -8.35 -15.42 -15.88
N VAL A 99 -8.33 -14.84 -17.10
CA VAL A 99 -9.49 -14.78 -18.01
C VAL A 99 -9.87 -16.17 -18.51
N ALA A 100 -8.89 -17.03 -18.83
CA ALA A 100 -9.17 -18.41 -19.25
C ALA A 100 -9.87 -19.22 -18.15
N GLN A 101 -9.48 -19.00 -16.87
CA GLN A 101 -10.12 -19.63 -15.71
C GLN A 101 -11.50 -19.04 -15.39
N ASN A 102 -11.69 -17.74 -15.64
CA ASN A 102 -12.95 -17.05 -15.42
C ASN A 102 -13.16 -15.91 -16.44
N PRO A 103 -13.84 -16.16 -17.57
CA PRO A 103 -14.07 -15.16 -18.62
C PRO A 103 -14.81 -13.89 -18.14
N LYS A 104 -15.62 -13.99 -17.07
CA LYS A 104 -16.34 -12.82 -16.52
C LYS A 104 -15.42 -11.72 -16.00
N ILE A 105 -14.15 -12.02 -15.75
CA ILE A 105 -13.17 -11.02 -15.35
C ILE A 105 -13.02 -9.95 -16.45
N ALA A 106 -13.04 -10.34 -17.71
CA ALA A 106 -12.89 -9.45 -18.86
C ALA A 106 -14.15 -8.63 -19.20
N GLU A 107 -15.30 -8.95 -18.61
CA GLU A 107 -16.56 -8.22 -18.81
C GLU A 107 -16.60 -6.87 -18.04
N GLN A 108 -15.61 -6.59 -17.20
CA GLN A 108 -15.56 -5.34 -16.46
C GLN A 108 -15.33 -4.14 -17.41
N PRO A 109 -16.01 -3.01 -17.17
CA PRO A 109 -15.78 -1.81 -17.99
C PRO A 109 -14.30 -1.41 -17.96
N ASN A 110 -13.78 -0.99 -19.12
CA ASN A 110 -12.38 -0.56 -19.31
C ASN A 110 -11.32 -1.61 -18.89
N PHE A 111 -11.69 -2.90 -18.90
CA PHE A 111 -10.76 -3.96 -18.53
C PHE A 111 -9.51 -3.96 -19.44
N ARG A 112 -8.34 -3.90 -18.82
CA ARG A 112 -7.03 -4.01 -19.48
C ARG A 112 -6.23 -5.19 -18.92
N ASN A 113 -6.24 -5.37 -17.61
CA ASN A 113 -5.55 -6.49 -16.97
C ASN A 113 -6.22 -6.91 -15.65
N PHE A 114 -5.89 -8.11 -15.20
CA PHE A 114 -6.44 -8.73 -13.98
C PHE A 114 -6.05 -8.00 -12.68
N PHE A 115 -5.01 -7.20 -12.72
CA PHE A 115 -4.49 -6.44 -11.57
C PHE A 115 -5.20 -5.08 -11.40
N ARG A 116 -6.51 -5.01 -11.72
CA ARG A 116 -7.29 -3.76 -11.67
C ARG A 116 -6.74 -2.68 -12.60
N ASN A 117 -6.24 -3.08 -13.75
CA ASN A 117 -5.59 -2.19 -14.72
C ASN A 117 -4.28 -1.54 -14.24
N ALA A 118 -3.70 -2.02 -13.13
CA ALA A 118 -2.45 -1.49 -12.62
C ALA A 118 -1.27 -1.86 -13.51
N PRO A 119 -0.39 -0.90 -13.82
CA PRO A 119 0.82 -1.14 -14.61
C PRO A 119 2.02 -1.59 -13.76
N THR A 120 1.91 -1.51 -12.43
CA THR A 120 2.96 -1.93 -11.47
C THR A 120 2.32 -2.78 -10.39
N VAL A 121 2.91 -3.93 -10.09
CA VAL A 121 2.39 -4.87 -9.09
C VAL A 121 3.51 -5.36 -8.19
N ALA A 122 3.32 -5.28 -6.88
CA ALA A 122 4.22 -5.91 -5.92
C ALA A 122 3.61 -7.23 -5.44
N PHE A 123 4.36 -8.31 -5.60
CA PHE A 123 4.05 -9.64 -5.08
C PHE A 123 4.78 -9.82 -3.75
N ILE A 124 4.05 -10.22 -2.71
CA ILE A 124 4.56 -10.37 -1.35
C ILE A 124 4.39 -11.82 -0.92
N ALA A 125 5.47 -12.42 -0.44
CA ALA A 125 5.52 -13.81 -0.01
C ALA A 125 6.19 -13.91 1.37
N CYS A 126 5.89 -14.97 2.11
CA CYS A 126 6.58 -15.32 3.34
C CYS A 126 6.85 -16.83 3.40
N PRO A 127 7.70 -17.32 4.33
CA PRO A 127 7.93 -18.75 4.53
C PRO A 127 6.61 -19.49 4.79
N ILE A 128 6.48 -20.70 4.26
CA ILE A 128 5.31 -21.57 4.45
C ILE A 128 5.11 -21.85 5.93
N GLU A 129 6.20 -22.23 6.61
CA GLU A 129 6.25 -22.54 8.04
C GLU A 129 6.70 -21.29 8.83
N SER A 130 5.84 -20.27 8.90
CA SER A 130 6.13 -19.06 9.69
C SER A 130 5.01 -18.79 10.69
N TYR A 131 5.38 -18.59 11.95
CA TYR A 131 4.43 -18.26 13.02
C TYR A 131 3.71 -16.92 12.78
N SER A 132 4.41 -15.93 12.25
CA SER A 132 3.91 -14.54 12.10
C SER A 132 3.99 -14.00 10.67
N GLY A 133 4.51 -14.78 9.72
CA GLY A 133 4.84 -14.28 8.38
C GLY A 133 3.66 -13.63 7.65
N GLU A 134 2.45 -14.18 7.78
CA GLU A 134 1.25 -13.60 7.18
C GLU A 134 0.88 -12.26 7.82
N PHE A 135 0.95 -12.18 9.14
CA PHE A 135 0.70 -10.94 9.88
C PHE A 135 1.76 -9.88 9.58
N ASP A 136 3.04 -10.26 9.60
CA ASP A 136 4.16 -9.37 9.30
C ASP A 136 4.08 -8.84 7.86
N CYS A 137 3.68 -9.67 6.88
CA CYS A 137 3.39 -9.25 5.51
C CYS A 137 2.21 -8.26 5.43
N GLY A 138 1.21 -8.40 6.30
CA GLY A 138 0.11 -7.43 6.41
C GLY A 138 0.59 -6.05 6.87
N LEU A 139 1.43 -5.99 7.91
CA LEU A 139 2.04 -4.76 8.41
C LEU A 139 2.90 -4.07 7.34
N LEU A 140 3.76 -4.85 6.67
CA LEU A 140 4.57 -4.39 5.54
C LEU A 140 3.69 -3.82 4.41
N SER A 141 2.62 -4.53 4.06
CA SER A 141 1.70 -4.13 2.99
C SER A 141 1.04 -2.78 3.28
N GLU A 142 0.57 -2.56 4.52
CA GLU A 142 -0.04 -1.28 4.89
C GLU A 142 0.97 -0.13 4.86
N ASN A 143 2.19 -0.33 5.38
CA ASN A 143 3.25 0.68 5.27
C ASN A 143 3.53 1.07 3.80
N MET A 144 3.59 0.08 2.89
CA MET A 144 3.75 0.35 1.45
C MET A 144 2.58 1.16 0.90
N MET A 145 1.36 0.80 1.24
CA MET A 145 0.16 1.48 0.73
C MET A 145 0.02 2.91 1.26
N LEU A 146 0.35 3.16 2.52
CA LEU A 146 0.36 4.50 3.13
C LEU A 146 1.44 5.38 2.50
N SER A 147 2.67 4.84 2.34
CA SER A 147 3.76 5.55 1.67
C SER A 147 3.41 5.90 0.22
N ALA A 148 2.83 4.96 -0.54
CA ALA A 148 2.37 5.22 -1.89
C ALA A 148 1.32 6.36 -1.93
N TRP A 149 0.33 6.30 -1.03
CA TRP A 149 -0.73 7.30 -0.93
C TRP A 149 -0.20 8.70 -0.67
N SER A 150 0.78 8.85 0.24
CA SER A 150 1.41 10.14 0.52
C SER A 150 2.15 10.77 -0.67
N LYS A 151 2.40 9.97 -1.73
CA LYS A 151 3.04 10.39 -2.99
C LYS A 151 2.06 10.55 -4.15
N GLY A 152 0.74 10.46 -3.89
CA GLY A 152 -0.28 10.47 -4.94
C GLY A 152 -0.33 9.18 -5.78
N ILE A 153 0.30 8.09 -5.31
CA ILE A 153 0.27 6.78 -5.94
C ILE A 153 -0.88 5.98 -5.33
N GLY A 154 -1.83 5.59 -6.16
CA GLY A 154 -2.93 4.71 -5.76
C GLY A 154 -2.45 3.28 -5.55
N SER A 155 -3.14 2.56 -4.66
CA SER A 155 -2.86 1.14 -4.41
C SER A 155 -4.14 0.34 -4.16
N CYS A 156 -4.06 -0.98 -4.37
CA CYS A 156 -5.11 -1.93 -4.02
C CYS A 156 -4.53 -3.29 -3.69
N CYS A 157 -4.88 -3.82 -2.52
CA CYS A 157 -4.54 -5.19 -2.12
C CYS A 157 -5.37 -6.21 -2.94
N LEU A 158 -4.71 -7.22 -3.53
CA LEU A 158 -5.28 -8.17 -4.47
C LEU A 158 -5.09 -9.63 -4.00
N GLY A 159 -5.89 -10.08 -3.04
CA GLY A 159 -5.88 -11.48 -2.61
C GLY A 159 -6.31 -12.45 -3.71
N SER A 160 -7.17 -12.01 -4.64
CA SER A 160 -7.65 -12.84 -5.76
C SER A 160 -6.54 -13.26 -6.75
N VAL A 161 -5.40 -12.59 -6.73
CA VAL A 161 -4.24 -12.94 -7.57
C VAL A 161 -3.55 -14.22 -7.09
N VAL A 162 -3.56 -14.48 -5.79
CA VAL A 162 -2.84 -15.62 -5.19
C VAL A 162 -3.29 -16.98 -5.75
N PRO A 163 -4.60 -17.31 -5.81
CA PRO A 163 -5.05 -18.58 -6.40
C PRO A 163 -4.65 -18.73 -7.87
N VAL A 164 -4.73 -17.66 -8.65
CA VAL A 164 -4.34 -17.69 -10.08
C VAL A 164 -2.84 -17.96 -10.21
N MET A 165 -2.00 -17.26 -9.45
CA MET A 165 -0.55 -17.44 -9.49
C MET A 165 -0.08 -18.82 -9.00
N ASN A 166 -0.86 -19.48 -8.15
CA ASN A 166 -0.60 -20.83 -7.67
C ASN A 166 -1.19 -21.93 -8.58
N SER A 167 -1.86 -21.57 -9.68
CA SER A 167 -2.36 -22.55 -10.65
C SER A 167 -1.22 -23.16 -11.47
N PRO A 168 -1.40 -24.39 -11.98
CA PRO A 168 -0.39 -25.03 -12.84
C PRO A 168 -0.02 -24.19 -14.06
N GLU A 169 -0.99 -23.50 -14.66
CA GLU A 169 -0.83 -22.66 -15.86
C GLU A 169 0.05 -21.43 -15.56
N ALA A 170 0.00 -20.91 -14.34
CA ALA A 170 0.78 -19.74 -13.93
C ALA A 170 2.17 -20.10 -13.39
N LYS A 171 2.52 -21.38 -13.30
CA LYS A 171 3.81 -21.82 -12.80
C LYS A 171 5.01 -21.12 -13.44
N PRO A 172 5.09 -20.91 -14.78
CA PRO A 172 6.20 -20.17 -15.38
C PRO A 172 6.33 -18.73 -14.90
N TYR A 173 5.21 -18.07 -14.57
CA TYR A 173 5.20 -16.72 -14.03
C TYR A 173 5.58 -16.69 -12.56
N LEU A 174 5.13 -17.66 -11.78
CA LEU A 174 5.53 -17.80 -10.38
C LEU A 174 7.04 -18.04 -10.24
N GLU A 175 7.61 -18.88 -11.08
CA GLU A 175 9.06 -19.16 -11.13
C GLU A 175 9.86 -17.89 -11.49
N ARG A 176 9.35 -17.04 -12.40
CA ARG A 176 9.98 -15.75 -12.73
C ARG A 176 10.07 -14.78 -11.56
N LEU A 177 9.23 -14.92 -10.53
CA LEU A 177 9.34 -14.12 -9.31
C LEU A 177 10.56 -14.50 -8.47
N GLN A 178 11.20 -15.64 -8.72
CA GLN A 178 12.39 -16.10 -7.99
C GLN A 178 12.20 -15.98 -6.46
N LEU A 179 11.06 -16.44 -5.98
CA LEU A 179 10.81 -16.54 -4.55
C LEU A 179 11.68 -17.66 -3.95
N PRO A 180 12.11 -17.56 -2.66
CA PRO A 180 12.73 -18.67 -1.99
C PRO A 180 11.84 -19.93 -2.04
N ALA A 181 12.43 -21.12 -2.12
CA ALA A 181 11.70 -22.37 -2.35
C ALA A 181 10.69 -22.73 -1.25
N ASP A 182 10.94 -22.26 -0.02
CA ASP A 182 10.14 -22.44 1.17
C ASP A 182 9.12 -21.30 1.39
N TYR A 183 8.96 -20.40 0.41
CA TYR A 183 8.02 -19.27 0.50
C TYR A 183 6.73 -19.55 -0.27
N LYS A 184 5.62 -19.02 0.26
CA LYS A 184 4.32 -18.97 -0.40
C LYS A 184 3.91 -17.51 -0.64
N LEU A 185 3.27 -17.26 -1.78
CA LEU A 185 2.69 -15.96 -2.09
C LEU A 185 1.52 -15.67 -1.14
N GLN A 186 1.53 -14.51 -0.51
CA GLN A 186 0.49 -14.07 0.42
C GLN A 186 -0.52 -13.12 -0.24
N VAL A 187 -0.02 -12.16 -0.98
CA VAL A 187 -0.82 -11.10 -1.58
C VAL A 187 -0.07 -10.45 -2.73
N ALA A 188 -0.80 -9.88 -3.67
CA ALA A 188 -0.26 -8.89 -4.59
C ALA A 188 -0.86 -7.51 -4.26
N ILE A 189 -0.08 -6.45 -4.48
CA ILE A 189 -0.54 -5.07 -4.35
C ILE A 189 -0.38 -4.38 -5.69
N ALA A 190 -1.49 -3.92 -6.24
CA ALA A 190 -1.52 -3.05 -7.41
C ALA A 190 -1.06 -1.65 -7.04
N PHE A 191 -0.22 -1.03 -7.86
CA PHE A 191 0.23 0.36 -7.74
C PHE A 191 0.12 1.07 -9.08
N GLY A 192 -0.17 2.37 -9.05
CA GLY A 192 -0.23 3.22 -10.24
C GLY A 192 -0.80 4.59 -9.91
N TYR A 193 -0.72 5.50 -10.87
CA TYR A 193 -1.39 6.79 -10.76
C TYR A 193 -2.88 6.61 -11.03
N PRO A 194 -3.79 7.13 -10.17
CA PRO A 194 -5.23 7.01 -10.40
C PRO A 194 -5.64 7.52 -11.80
N ALA A 195 -6.53 6.79 -12.47
CA ALA A 195 -7.02 7.18 -13.80
C ALA A 195 -7.88 8.46 -13.76
N THR A 196 -8.42 8.80 -12.61
CA THR A 196 -9.28 9.97 -12.35
C THR A 196 -8.95 10.61 -11.02
N ASP A 197 -9.21 11.91 -10.90
CA ASP A 197 -9.08 12.66 -9.65
C ASP A 197 -10.26 12.40 -8.67
N LEU A 198 -11.31 11.73 -9.13
CA LEU A 198 -12.44 11.32 -8.30
C LEU A 198 -12.06 10.12 -7.43
N LEU A 199 -11.89 10.36 -6.16
CA LEU A 199 -11.60 9.30 -5.21
C LEU A 199 -12.84 8.42 -4.97
N PRO A 200 -12.66 7.10 -4.76
CA PRO A 200 -13.73 6.23 -4.31
C PRO A 200 -14.35 6.72 -3.00
N VAL A 201 -15.65 6.53 -2.86
CA VAL A 201 -16.36 6.86 -1.61
C VAL A 201 -15.71 6.16 -0.44
N ALA A 202 -15.54 6.87 0.68
CA ALA A 202 -15.02 6.28 1.90
C ALA A 202 -15.98 5.17 2.39
N PRO A 203 -15.48 3.96 2.63
CA PRO A 203 -16.33 2.91 3.19
C PRO A 203 -16.69 3.25 4.64
N GLU A 204 -17.89 2.90 5.05
CA GLU A 204 -18.29 2.98 6.46
C GLU A 204 -17.36 2.13 7.34
N ARG A 205 -17.17 2.58 8.56
CA ARG A 205 -16.41 1.86 9.59
C ARG A 205 -17.31 1.56 10.77
N ASP A 206 -17.27 0.33 11.22
CA ASP A 206 -17.99 -0.12 12.40
C ASP A 206 -17.17 0.19 13.65
N GLU A 207 -17.39 1.35 14.24
CA GLU A 207 -16.67 1.83 15.43
C GLU A 207 -17.00 0.99 16.66
N THR A 208 -18.09 0.23 16.66
CA THR A 208 -18.48 -0.65 17.78
C THR A 208 -17.54 -1.82 17.97
N LYS A 209 -16.66 -2.07 17.01
CA LYS A 209 -15.64 -3.15 17.08
C LYS A 209 -14.40 -2.79 17.88
N ALA A 210 -14.31 -1.53 18.37
CA ALA A 210 -13.20 -1.07 19.21
C ALA A 210 -13.75 -0.39 20.44
N TYR A 211 -13.52 -0.98 21.63
CA TYR A 211 -13.99 -0.46 22.91
C TYR A 211 -13.01 -0.81 24.05
N TYR A 212 -13.09 -0.06 25.11
CA TYR A 212 -12.33 -0.32 26.33
C TYR A 212 -12.98 -1.46 27.13
N ILE A 213 -12.17 -2.27 27.79
CA ILE A 213 -12.59 -3.24 28.80
C ILE A 213 -12.16 -2.65 30.14
N ASP A 214 -13.15 -2.38 31.02
CA ASP A 214 -12.95 -1.88 32.40
C ASP A 214 -12.66 -3.02 33.38
#